data_32b91ae7ccef70cae39015bc324c832a
#
_entry.id   32b91ae7ccef70cae39015bc324c832a
#
_cell.length_a   1.000
_cell.length_b   1.000
_cell.length_c   1.000
_cell.angle_alpha   90.00
_cell.angle_beta   90.00
_cell.angle_gamma   90.00
#
_symmetry.space_group_name_H-M   'P 1'
#
loop_
_entity.id
_entity.type
_entity.pdbx_description
1 polymer ?
#
loop_
_entity_poly.entity_id
_entity_poly.type
_entity_poly.pdbx_seq_one_letter_code
_entity_poly.pdbx_strand_id
1 'polypeptide(L)'
;MVEADLLTPSIVHASVSREFLTVELDDRRIISIPLDWYPRLTHARWDELQLFHIEGNNIHWPMLDEDIGVRGMLLGRRSQESKASLQTWLKSRRATMKTAKAA
;
A
#
# COMPACT_ATOMS: atom_id res chain seq x y z
N MET A 1 -1.81 -13.57 21.16
CA MET A 1 -2.17 -12.43 20.28
C MET A 1 -1.19 -11.30 20.39
N VAL A 2 -1.00 -10.79 21.60
CA VAL A 2 -0.03 -9.71 21.82
C VAL A 2 1.38 -10.16 21.47
N GLU A 3 1.73 -11.41 21.79
CA GLU A 3 3.04 -11.97 21.45
C GLU A 3 3.29 -11.99 19.94
N ALA A 4 2.26 -12.34 19.14
CA ALA A 4 2.41 -12.38 17.69
C ALA A 4 2.74 -11.00 17.13
N ASP A 5 2.12 -9.95 17.67
CA ASP A 5 2.39 -8.58 17.24
C ASP A 5 3.77 -8.11 17.68
N LEU A 6 4.19 -8.50 18.88
CA LEU A 6 5.52 -8.17 19.37
C LEU A 6 6.64 -8.86 18.58
N LEU A 7 6.34 -10.03 17.98
CA LEU A 7 7.28 -10.77 17.17
C LEU A 7 7.33 -10.31 15.72
N THR A 8 6.36 -9.49 15.30
CA THR A 8 6.37 -8.97 13.94
C THR A 8 7.39 -7.84 13.84
N PRO A 9 8.38 -7.95 12.94
CA PRO A 9 9.40 -6.91 12.82
C PRO A 9 8.83 -5.62 12.30
N SER A 10 9.46 -4.51 12.64
CA SER A 10 9.09 -3.18 12.18
C SER A 10 9.78 -2.86 10.85
N ILE A 11 9.17 -1.94 10.11
CA ILE A 11 9.74 -1.46 8.84
C ILE A 11 10.69 -0.31 9.14
N VAL A 12 11.92 -0.40 8.65
CA VAL A 12 12.91 0.67 8.80
C VAL A 12 13.08 1.48 7.52
N HIS A 13 12.70 0.91 6.38
CA HIS A 13 12.77 1.59 5.09
C HIS A 13 11.77 0.95 4.12
N ALA A 14 11.20 1.76 3.23
CA ALA A 14 10.31 1.29 2.17
C ALA A 14 10.56 2.06 0.89
N SER A 15 10.40 1.38 -0.23
CA SER A 15 10.45 1.99 -1.55
C SER A 15 9.41 1.35 -2.46
N VAL A 16 8.92 2.13 -3.42
CA VAL A 16 7.88 1.67 -4.35
C VAL A 16 8.34 1.94 -5.78
N SER A 17 8.31 0.90 -6.60
CA SER A 17 8.47 1.04 -8.05
C SER A 17 7.12 0.75 -8.71
N ARG A 18 7.06 0.78 -10.04
CA ARG A 18 5.84 0.39 -10.76
C ARG A 18 5.57 -1.11 -10.67
N GLU A 19 6.57 -1.89 -10.30
CA GLU A 19 6.44 -3.35 -10.24
C GLU A 19 6.34 -3.89 -8.83
N PHE A 20 7.06 -3.28 -7.87
CA PHE A 20 7.18 -3.84 -6.52
C PHE A 20 7.08 -2.79 -5.43
N LEU A 21 6.50 -3.21 -4.33
CA LEU A 21 6.68 -2.57 -3.03
C LEU A 21 7.80 -3.35 -2.32
N THR A 22 8.86 -2.65 -1.90
CA THR A 22 9.99 -3.28 -1.21
C THR A 22 10.13 -2.66 0.17
N VAL A 23 10.21 -3.50 1.20
CA VAL A 23 10.38 -3.05 2.57
C VAL A 23 11.62 -3.71 3.17
N GLU A 24 12.36 -2.94 3.95
CA GLU A 24 13.46 -3.44 4.76
C GLU A 24 12.98 -3.45 6.21
N LEU A 25 13.21 -4.59 6.88
CA LEU A 25 12.74 -4.80 8.25
C LEU A 25 13.89 -4.61 9.24
N ASP A 26 13.54 -4.38 10.50
CA ASP A 26 14.53 -4.15 11.55
C ASP A 26 15.35 -5.41 11.90
N ASP A 27 14.91 -6.58 11.44
CA ASP A 27 15.69 -7.81 11.53
C ASP A 27 16.58 -8.05 10.30
N ARG A 28 16.69 -7.03 9.42
CA ARG A 28 17.53 -7.00 8.21
C ARG A 28 16.97 -7.77 7.02
N ARG A 29 15.82 -8.39 7.14
CA ARG A 29 15.17 -9.01 5.97
C ARG A 29 14.62 -7.94 5.04
N ILE A 30 14.63 -8.24 3.75
CA ILE A 30 14.04 -7.41 2.71
C ILE A 30 12.94 -8.21 2.03
N ILE A 31 11.77 -7.60 1.90
CA ILE A 31 10.61 -8.25 1.26
C ILE A 31 10.18 -7.38 0.10
N SER A 32 10.03 -7.99 -1.07
CA SER A 32 9.45 -7.34 -2.25
C SER A 32 8.15 -8.02 -2.59
N ILE A 33 7.08 -7.23 -2.71
CA ILE A 33 5.73 -7.70 -3.02
C ILE A 33 5.31 -7.12 -4.36
N PRO A 34 4.75 -7.92 -5.28
CA PRO A 34 4.24 -7.37 -6.54
C PRO A 34 3.19 -6.30 -6.27
N LEU A 35 3.32 -5.16 -6.94
CA LEU A 35 2.41 -4.03 -6.73
C LEU A 35 0.98 -4.38 -7.14
N ASP A 36 0.82 -5.28 -8.12
CA ASP A 36 -0.50 -5.68 -8.60
C ASP A 36 -1.31 -6.50 -7.60
N TRP A 37 -0.72 -6.91 -6.49
CA TRP A 37 -1.48 -7.47 -5.38
C TRP A 37 -2.40 -6.43 -4.73
N TYR A 38 -2.12 -5.15 -4.96
CA TYR A 38 -2.85 -4.03 -4.35
C TYR A 38 -3.33 -3.10 -5.46
N PRO A 39 -4.57 -3.31 -5.97
CA PRO A 39 -5.08 -2.55 -7.12
C PRO A 39 -5.04 -1.04 -6.96
N ARG A 40 -5.28 -0.52 -5.76
CA ARG A 40 -5.22 0.93 -5.53
C ARG A 40 -3.81 1.47 -5.79
N LEU A 41 -2.79 0.71 -5.43
CA LEU A 41 -1.41 1.10 -5.72
C LEU A 41 -1.12 1.01 -7.21
N THR A 42 -1.64 -0.01 -7.88
CA THR A 42 -1.45 -0.20 -9.33
C THR A 42 -2.03 0.97 -10.13
N HIS A 43 -3.19 1.49 -9.70
CA HIS A 43 -3.87 2.57 -10.39
C HIS A 43 -3.45 3.96 -9.91
N ALA A 44 -2.55 4.06 -8.95
CA ALA A 44 -2.11 5.33 -8.39
C ALA A 44 -1.17 6.07 -9.33
N ARG A 45 -1.13 7.40 -9.19
CA ARG A 45 -0.11 8.20 -9.85
C ARG A 45 1.23 7.99 -9.12
N TRP A 46 2.31 8.26 -9.83
CA TRP A 46 3.65 8.11 -9.27
C TRP A 46 3.84 8.93 -7.99
N ASP A 47 3.37 10.18 -7.99
CA ASP A 47 3.48 11.04 -6.83
C ASP A 47 2.70 10.49 -5.63
N GLU A 48 1.52 9.92 -5.86
CA GLU A 48 0.71 9.30 -4.80
C GLU A 48 1.42 8.09 -4.19
N LEU A 49 2.08 7.29 -5.01
CA LEU A 49 2.82 6.11 -4.55
C LEU A 49 3.97 6.49 -3.62
N GLN A 50 4.54 7.68 -3.78
CA GLN A 50 5.66 8.13 -2.97
C GLN A 50 5.23 8.80 -1.66
N LEU A 51 3.94 9.07 -1.49
CA LEU A 51 3.40 9.70 -0.29
C LEU A 51 2.84 8.66 0.66
N PHE A 52 3.70 8.09 1.48
CA PHE A 52 3.32 7.09 2.47
C PHE A 52 3.97 7.39 3.82
N HIS A 53 3.37 6.83 4.86
CA HIS A 53 3.88 6.90 6.22
C HIS A 53 4.19 5.50 6.72
N ILE A 54 5.33 5.34 7.37
CA ILE A 54 5.70 4.10 8.03
C ILE A 54 5.35 4.25 9.51
N GLU A 55 4.53 3.33 10.02
CA GLU A 55 4.17 3.29 11.44
C GLU A 55 4.42 1.87 11.95
N GLY A 56 5.56 1.68 12.64
CA GLY A 56 5.94 0.37 13.15
C GLY A 56 6.07 -0.67 12.05
N ASN A 57 5.16 -1.62 12.02
CA ASN A 57 5.16 -2.70 11.01
C ASN A 57 4.11 -2.47 9.92
N ASN A 58 3.66 -1.23 9.74
CA ASN A 58 2.61 -0.89 8.80
C ASN A 58 3.01 0.30 7.91
N ILE A 59 2.52 0.32 6.67
CA ILE A 59 2.64 1.46 5.76
C ILE A 59 1.25 1.95 5.40
N HIS A 60 1.05 3.27 5.47
CA HIS A 60 -0.21 3.90 5.12
C HIS A 60 -0.01 4.90 3.98
N TRP A 61 -0.86 4.81 2.96
CA TRP A 61 -0.95 5.77 1.86
C TRP A 61 -2.21 6.61 2.05
N PRO A 62 -2.10 7.84 2.59
CA PRO A 62 -3.30 8.64 2.91
C PRO A 62 -4.12 9.03 1.69
N MET A 63 -3.48 9.29 0.56
CA MET A 63 -4.20 9.68 -0.66
C MET A 63 -4.93 8.53 -1.35
N LEU A 64 -4.57 7.30 -1.02
CA LEU A 64 -5.14 6.11 -1.62
C LEU A 64 -6.04 5.35 -0.65
N ASP A 65 -6.06 5.77 0.61
CA ASP A 65 -6.75 5.08 1.70
C ASP A 65 -6.36 3.59 1.71
N GLU A 66 -5.04 3.35 1.70
CA GLU A 66 -4.50 1.99 1.67
C GLU A 66 -3.53 1.78 2.82
N ASP A 67 -3.64 0.62 3.47
CA ASP A 67 -2.77 0.20 4.57
C ASP A 67 -2.23 -1.19 4.27
N ILE A 68 -0.93 -1.36 4.43
CA ILE A 68 -0.29 -2.66 4.21
C ILE A 68 0.63 -2.96 5.38
N GLY A 69 0.42 -4.11 6.03
CA GLY A 69 1.22 -4.53 7.17
C GLY A 69 2.20 -5.64 6.81
N VAL A 70 3.31 -5.71 7.54
CA VAL A 70 4.33 -6.73 7.36
C VAL A 70 3.74 -8.14 7.52
N ARG A 71 2.86 -8.33 8.50
CA ARG A 71 2.27 -9.63 8.73
C ARG A 71 1.52 -10.14 7.49
N GLY A 72 0.74 -9.27 6.86
CA GLY A 72 0.03 -9.61 5.63
C GLY A 72 0.98 -9.96 4.49
N MET A 73 2.07 -9.19 4.35
CA MET A 73 3.09 -9.47 3.35
C MET A 73 3.72 -10.84 3.56
N LEU A 74 4.09 -11.17 4.80
CA LEU A 74 4.70 -12.46 5.13
C LEU A 74 3.76 -13.63 4.91
N LEU A 75 2.46 -13.43 5.13
CA LEU A 75 1.45 -14.46 4.94
C LEU A 75 0.97 -14.57 3.49
N GLY A 76 1.46 -13.69 2.61
CA GLY A 76 1.05 -13.68 1.21
C GLY A 76 -0.37 -13.17 0.99
N ARG A 77 -0.86 -12.31 1.87
CA ARG A 77 -2.20 -11.73 1.73
C ARG A 77 -2.21 -10.64 0.69
N ARG A 78 -3.19 -10.71 -0.20
CA ARG A 78 -3.44 -9.68 -1.21
C ARG A 78 -4.55 -8.76 -0.73
N SER A 79 -4.82 -7.68 -1.50
CA SER A 79 -5.93 -6.79 -1.21
C SER A 79 -7.24 -7.58 -1.08
N GLN A 80 -8.04 -7.21 -0.08
CA GLN A 80 -9.37 -7.78 0.13
C GLN A 80 -10.47 -6.95 -0.54
N GLU A 81 -10.09 -5.90 -1.24
CA GLU A 81 -11.06 -5.00 -1.88
C GLU A 81 -11.83 -5.71 -2.99
N SER A 82 -13.16 -5.59 -2.99
CA SER A 82 -14.00 -6.16 -4.02
C SER A 82 -13.86 -5.37 -5.34
N LYS A 83 -14.23 -6.01 -6.45
CA LYS A 83 -14.27 -5.34 -7.75
C LYS A 83 -15.21 -4.14 -7.74
N ALA A 84 -16.36 -4.25 -7.06
CA ALA A 84 -17.33 -3.17 -6.98
C ALA A 84 -16.77 -1.98 -6.21
N SER A 85 -16.10 -2.23 -5.09
CA SER A 85 -15.44 -1.19 -4.29
C SER A 85 -14.37 -0.48 -5.11
N LEU A 86 -13.52 -1.24 -5.78
CA LEU A 86 -12.46 -0.69 -6.63
C LEU A 86 -13.02 0.16 -7.75
N GLN A 87 -14.08 -0.30 -8.42
CA GLN A 87 -14.72 0.46 -9.50
C GLN A 87 -15.30 1.78 -8.99
N THR A 88 -15.94 1.76 -7.83
CA THR A 88 -16.47 2.97 -7.19
C THR A 88 -15.33 3.96 -6.90
N TRP A 89 -14.24 3.48 -6.36
CA TRP A 89 -13.08 4.30 -6.06
C TRP A 89 -12.48 4.91 -7.33
N LEU A 90 -12.33 4.10 -8.40
CA LEU A 90 -11.80 4.57 -9.68
C LEU A 90 -12.70 5.62 -10.32
N LYS A 91 -14.01 5.45 -10.25
CA LYS A 91 -14.96 6.44 -10.75
C LYS A 91 -14.85 7.76 -9.99
N SER A 92 -14.74 7.69 -8.67
CA SER A 92 -14.56 8.86 -7.82
C SER A 92 -13.29 9.62 -8.19
N ARG A 93 -12.20 8.91 -8.43
CA ARG A 93 -10.92 9.50 -8.83
C ARG A 93 -11.03 10.19 -10.19
N ARG A 94 -11.67 9.56 -11.15
CA ARG A 94 -11.88 10.16 -12.50
C ARG A 94 -12.70 11.43 -12.43
N ALA A 95 -13.77 11.43 -11.64
CA ALA A 95 -14.61 12.61 -11.46
C ALA A 95 -13.83 13.76 -10.83
N THR A 96 -13.03 13.48 -9.80
CA THR A 96 -12.19 14.47 -9.14
C THR A 96 -11.15 15.04 -10.10
N MET A 97 -10.50 14.20 -10.89
CA MET A 97 -9.50 14.63 -11.86
C MET A 97 -10.13 15.48 -12.98
N LYS A 98 -11.31 15.13 -13.42
CA LYS A 98 -12.05 15.90 -14.40
C LYS A 98 -12.38 17.29 -13.87
N THR A 99 -12.87 17.38 -12.63
CA THR A 99 -13.19 18.64 -11.98
C THR A 99 -11.95 19.51 -11.86
N ALA A 100 -10.84 18.93 -11.44
CA ALA A 100 -9.57 19.65 -11.31
C ALA A 100 -9.10 20.19 -12.67
N LYS A 101 -9.30 19.45 -13.75
CA LYS A 101 -8.94 19.91 -15.10
C LYS A 101 -9.82 21.03 -15.59
N ALA A 102 -11.11 20.98 -15.23
CA ALA A 102 -12.09 22.00 -15.63
C ALA A 102 -11.88 23.31 -14.89
N ALA A 103 -11.32 23.25 -13.73
CA ALA A 103 -11.01 24.42 -12.93
C ALA A 103 -9.72 25.11 -13.42
#